data_d9c787e7bc7fa2050d939b2bf5b5de00
#
_entry.id   d9c787e7bc7fa2050d939b2bf5b5de00
#
_cell.length_a   1.000
_cell.length_b   1.000
_cell.length_c   1.000
_cell.angle_alpha   90.00
_cell.angle_beta   90.00
_cell.angle_gamma   90.00
#
_symmetry.space_group_name_H-M   'P 1'
#
loop_
_entity.id
_entity.type
_entity.pdbx_description
1 polymer ?
#
loop_
_entity_poly.entity_id
_entity_poly.type
_entity_poly.pdbx_seq_one_letter_code
_entity_poly.pdbx_strand_id
1 'polypeptide(L)'
;MKQILFFSALCYSLVMASCGGGATEKTSDESTAVQSVQQDSLQASSDSLKVDGTTGATQVANAPSFNGILMIPPQQHATITLSMGGAVHSVSFLPGDYVRKNQVILTLENPEFIALQQTWLDAAAQTEFLEKEYLRQQNLASHEAASQKRMQQSKAEYLSMKSRLDAAAAQLLILGVDARSLQTKGIQPYLEIKAPLNGYVTNMNVNVGKYFNVGEPVCDVIDKQAPMLQLTAYEKDLDKLNVGDRMEFHVNGMGNETFEAVLVSIDQMVDNANRSIKVYARVAHPQKDFRPGMYVSARKSAKNE
;
A
#
# COMPACT_ATOMS: atom_id res chain seq x y z
N MET A 1 46.82 28.73 26.90
CA MET A 1 47.27 29.99 26.31
C MET A 1 46.52 30.24 25.02
N LYS A 2 45.72 31.31 25.07
CA LYS A 2 45.47 32.30 24.00
C LYS A 2 44.80 31.75 22.73
N GLN A 3 43.65 32.15 22.45
CA GLN A 3 42.91 33.39 22.10
C GLN A 3 42.42 33.29 20.63
N ILE A 4 41.10 33.44 20.41
CA ILE A 4 40.37 34.66 19.99
C ILE A 4 40.45 34.83 18.46
N LEU A 5 39.41 35.07 17.68
CA LEU A 5 38.34 36.05 17.59
C LEU A 5 37.50 35.78 16.33
N PHE A 6 36.16 35.89 16.38
CA PHE A 6 35.30 36.96 15.87
C PHE A 6 35.45 37.36 14.40
N PHE A 7 34.36 37.30 13.66
CA PHE A 7 33.81 38.38 12.80
C PHE A 7 32.55 37.80 12.14
N SER A 8 31.40 38.29 12.36
CA SER A 8 30.73 39.56 12.14
C SER A 8 29.69 39.45 11.04
N ALA A 9 28.51 39.76 11.46
CA ALA A 9 27.29 39.91 10.66
C ALA A 9 27.44 41.01 9.59
N LEU A 10 26.76 40.85 8.46
CA LEU A 10 26.33 41.99 7.65
C LEU A 10 24.94 41.73 7.07
N CYS A 11 24.01 42.44 7.66
CA CYS A 11 22.67 42.77 7.14
C CYS A 11 22.82 43.63 5.88
N TYR A 12 22.09 43.36 4.82
CA TYR A 12 21.78 44.35 3.80
C TYR A 12 20.30 44.21 3.37
N SER A 13 19.54 45.08 3.96
CA SER A 13 18.18 45.45 3.52
C SER A 13 18.29 46.44 2.37
N LEU A 14 17.61 46.17 1.27
CA LEU A 14 17.36 47.20 0.27
C LEU A 14 15.85 47.22 -0.07
N VAL A 15 15.19 48.20 0.47
CA VAL A 15 13.86 48.70 0.09
C VAL A 15 14.05 49.61 -1.13
N MET A 16 13.33 49.35 -2.20
CA MET A 16 13.05 50.37 -3.22
C MET A 16 11.58 50.33 -3.56
N ALA A 17 10.89 51.30 -3.06
CA ALA A 17 9.59 51.76 -3.55
C ALA A 17 9.83 52.63 -4.77
N SER A 18 9.02 52.48 -5.81
CA SER A 18 8.78 53.55 -6.80
C SER A 18 7.33 53.52 -7.26
N CYS A 19 6.68 54.62 -6.97
CA CYS A 19 5.37 55.08 -7.45
C CYS A 19 5.42 55.59 -8.90
N GLY A 20 4.26 55.63 -9.51
CA GLY A 20 3.92 56.54 -10.60
C GLY A 20 3.08 55.85 -11.66
N GLY A 21 1.81 56.04 -11.72
CA GLY A 21 1.01 57.14 -12.29
C GLY A 21 0.54 56.63 -13.64
N GLY A 22 -0.66 56.64 -14.00
CA GLY A 22 -1.75 57.48 -14.02
C GLY A 22 -2.56 57.29 -15.29
N ALA A 23 -3.88 57.48 -15.15
CA ALA A 23 -4.84 58.02 -16.11
C ALA A 23 -5.36 57.11 -17.25
N THR A 24 -6.61 56.88 -17.13
CA THR A 24 -7.84 57.44 -17.70
C THR A 24 -8.48 56.70 -18.87
N GLU A 25 -9.75 56.35 -18.57
CA GLU A 25 -10.97 56.53 -19.39
C GLU A 25 -11.12 55.75 -20.70
N LYS A 26 -12.17 54.96 -20.85
CA LYS A 26 -13.52 55.33 -21.26
C LYS A 26 -14.46 54.12 -21.34
N THR A 27 -15.52 54.24 -20.58
CA THR A 27 -16.95 54.06 -20.88
C THR A 27 -17.32 53.63 -22.30
N SER A 28 -18.08 52.58 -22.40
CA SER A 28 -19.32 52.57 -23.21
C SER A 28 -20.24 51.46 -22.72
N ASP A 29 -21.39 51.90 -22.25
CA ASP A 29 -22.64 51.19 -22.07
C ASP A 29 -23.07 50.50 -23.36
N GLU A 30 -23.65 49.30 -23.25
CA GLU A 30 -24.87 49.00 -23.97
C GLU A 30 -25.70 47.94 -23.26
N SER A 31 -26.83 48.36 -22.83
CA SER A 31 -28.03 47.75 -22.30
C SER A 31 -28.77 46.98 -23.40
N THR A 32 -29.55 46.02 -22.98
CA THR A 32 -30.77 45.46 -23.61
C THR A 32 -30.65 43.92 -23.71
N ALA A 33 -31.55 43.05 -23.31
CA ALA A 33 -32.97 43.17 -22.97
C ALA A 33 -33.40 41.87 -22.24
N VAL A 34 -34.26 42.05 -21.29
CA VAL A 34 -35.08 41.02 -20.67
C VAL A 34 -36.12 40.55 -21.68
N GLN A 35 -36.22 39.24 -21.90
CA GLN A 35 -37.46 38.65 -22.44
C GLN A 35 -37.89 37.48 -21.59
N SER A 36 -38.91 37.77 -20.78
CA SER A 36 -39.87 36.89 -20.19
C SER A 36 -40.73 36.24 -21.27
N VAL A 37 -40.81 34.92 -21.32
CA VAL A 37 -41.88 34.25 -22.06
C VAL A 37 -42.71 33.40 -21.09
N GLN A 38 -43.95 33.72 -21.16
CA GLN A 38 -45.10 33.30 -20.38
C GLN A 38 -45.35 31.79 -20.34
N GLN A 39 -45.90 31.40 -19.22
CA GLN A 39 -46.74 30.24 -19.01
C GLN A 39 -47.85 30.16 -20.09
N ASP A 40 -47.99 29.00 -20.66
CA ASP A 40 -49.22 28.61 -21.29
C ASP A 40 -49.70 27.28 -20.75
N SER A 41 -50.80 27.34 -20.06
CA SER A 41 -51.57 26.26 -19.50
C SER A 41 -52.49 25.67 -20.60
N LEU A 42 -52.33 24.40 -20.91
CA LEU A 42 -53.35 23.68 -21.62
C LEU A 42 -53.76 22.42 -20.82
N GLN A 43 -54.93 22.56 -20.21
CA GLN A 43 -55.79 21.43 -19.82
C GLN A 43 -56.35 20.76 -21.07
N ALA A 44 -56.19 19.44 -21.13
CA ALA A 44 -57.15 18.61 -21.93
C ALA A 44 -57.13 17.16 -21.40
N SER A 45 -58.21 16.83 -20.80
CA SER A 45 -59.14 15.69 -20.99
C SER A 45 -58.61 14.30 -20.66
N SER A 46 -59.13 13.81 -19.58
CA SER A 46 -59.35 12.39 -19.24
C SER A 46 -60.03 11.65 -20.39
N ASP A 47 -59.39 10.60 -20.84
CA ASP A 47 -60.15 9.52 -21.47
C ASP A 47 -59.68 8.15 -20.87
N SER A 48 -60.64 7.53 -20.25
CA SER A 48 -60.51 6.25 -19.57
C SER A 48 -60.64 5.12 -20.59
N LEU A 49 -59.55 4.41 -20.81
CA LEU A 49 -59.61 3.08 -21.40
C LEU A 49 -59.22 2.02 -20.36
N LYS A 50 -60.23 1.37 -19.83
CA LYS A 50 -60.07 0.09 -19.13
C LYS A 50 -59.56 -0.95 -20.12
N VAL A 51 -58.39 -1.47 -19.87
CA VAL A 51 -57.96 -2.75 -20.42
C VAL A 51 -57.72 -3.68 -19.25
N ASP A 52 -58.63 -4.59 -19.04
CA ASP A 52 -58.41 -5.81 -18.27
C ASP A 52 -57.36 -6.63 -18.97
N GLY A 53 -56.28 -6.85 -18.31
CA GLY A 53 -55.19 -7.69 -18.74
C GLY A 53 -54.42 -8.18 -17.50
N THR A 54 -54.99 -9.20 -16.87
CA THR A 54 -54.35 -10.02 -15.86
C THR A 54 -53.05 -10.60 -16.43
N THR A 55 -51.95 -9.97 -16.14
CA THR A 55 -50.64 -10.63 -16.24
C THR A 55 -49.94 -10.38 -14.90
N GLY A 56 -49.78 -11.45 -14.14
CA GLY A 56 -49.12 -11.42 -12.84
C GLY A 56 -47.69 -10.94 -12.96
N ALA A 57 -47.51 -9.62 -12.92
CA ALA A 57 -46.25 -9.05 -12.57
C ALA A 57 -46.07 -9.30 -11.07
N THR A 58 -45.37 -10.35 -10.74
CA THR A 58 -44.77 -10.53 -9.41
C THR A 58 -44.05 -9.22 -9.07
N GLN A 59 -44.62 -8.42 -8.20
CA GLN A 59 -43.94 -7.28 -7.59
C GLN A 59 -42.73 -7.84 -6.89
N VAL A 60 -41.61 -7.81 -7.57
CA VAL A 60 -40.31 -7.99 -6.94
C VAL A 60 -40.20 -6.84 -5.95
N ALA A 61 -40.48 -7.15 -4.69
CA ALA A 61 -40.36 -6.23 -3.58
C ALA A 61 -39.06 -5.43 -3.73
N ASN A 62 -39.11 -4.09 -3.57
CA ASN A 62 -38.00 -3.17 -3.59
C ASN A 62 -37.00 -3.53 -2.49
N ALA A 63 -36.20 -4.58 -2.72
CA ALA A 63 -35.07 -4.86 -1.87
C ALA A 63 -34.05 -3.72 -2.05
N PRO A 64 -33.53 -3.16 -0.97
CA PRO A 64 -32.55 -2.09 -1.06
C PRO A 64 -31.36 -2.55 -1.90
N SER A 65 -30.96 -1.69 -2.84
CA SER A 65 -29.77 -1.90 -3.67
C SER A 65 -28.59 -1.12 -3.07
N PHE A 66 -27.47 -1.79 -2.93
CA PHE A 66 -26.22 -1.25 -2.39
C PHE A 66 -25.19 -1.15 -3.49
N ASN A 67 -24.70 0.03 -3.73
CA ASN A 67 -23.65 0.26 -4.72
C ASN A 67 -22.26 0.19 -4.04
N GLY A 68 -21.27 -0.22 -4.80
CA GLY A 68 -19.92 -0.34 -4.28
C GLY A 68 -18.91 -0.69 -5.35
N ILE A 69 -17.79 -1.24 -4.90
CA ILE A 69 -16.69 -1.66 -5.76
C ILE A 69 -16.19 -3.06 -5.38
N LEU A 70 -15.64 -3.74 -6.36
CA LEU A 70 -14.77 -4.90 -6.13
C LEU A 70 -13.45 -4.43 -5.52
N MET A 71 -13.01 -5.03 -4.42
CA MET A 71 -11.74 -4.75 -3.77
C MET A 71 -10.96 -6.02 -3.49
N ILE A 72 -9.68 -5.88 -3.28
CA ILE A 72 -8.82 -6.94 -2.75
C ILE A 72 -8.68 -6.73 -1.24
N PRO A 73 -8.87 -7.78 -0.43
CA PRO A 73 -8.62 -7.71 1.01
C PRO A 73 -7.18 -7.27 1.31
N PRO A 74 -6.95 -6.50 2.38
CA PRO A 74 -5.60 -6.04 2.73
C PRO A 74 -4.56 -7.16 2.88
N GLN A 75 -4.99 -8.37 3.27
CA GLN A 75 -4.11 -9.53 3.40
C GLN A 75 -3.62 -10.10 2.05
N GLN A 76 -4.29 -9.72 0.95
CA GLN A 76 -4.01 -10.17 -0.42
C GLN A 76 -3.49 -9.02 -1.30
N HIS A 77 -3.19 -7.88 -0.70
CA HIS A 77 -2.60 -6.72 -1.33
C HIS A 77 -1.31 -6.36 -0.61
N ALA A 78 -0.21 -6.36 -1.31
CA ALA A 78 1.09 -5.97 -0.77
C ALA A 78 1.66 -4.81 -1.59
N THR A 79 1.89 -3.70 -0.93
CA THR A 79 2.69 -2.60 -1.48
C THR A 79 4.16 -2.88 -1.20
N ILE A 80 4.95 -2.94 -2.24
CA ILE A 80 6.40 -3.16 -2.15
C ILE A 80 7.07 -1.81 -1.97
N THR A 81 7.63 -1.62 -0.78
CA THR A 81 8.44 -0.46 -0.42
C THR A 81 9.88 -0.89 -0.16
N LEU A 82 10.82 0.04 -0.31
CA LEU A 82 12.23 -0.24 -0.12
C LEU A 82 12.67 0.02 1.32
N SER A 83 13.29 -0.99 1.94
CA SER A 83 13.96 -0.84 3.25
C SER A 83 15.34 -0.21 3.14
N MET A 84 15.93 -0.20 1.94
CA MET A 84 17.18 0.47 1.60
C MET A 84 17.00 1.14 0.23
N GLY A 85 17.37 2.41 0.10
CA GLY A 85 17.31 3.13 -1.17
C GLY A 85 18.31 2.60 -2.19
N GLY A 86 18.21 3.07 -3.44
CA GLY A 86 19.18 2.70 -4.48
C GLY A 86 18.67 2.99 -5.89
N ALA A 87 19.57 2.86 -6.85
CA ALA A 87 19.24 2.96 -8.27
C ALA A 87 18.76 1.61 -8.80
N VAL A 88 17.76 1.62 -9.65
CA VAL A 88 17.24 0.41 -10.29
C VAL A 88 18.24 -0.08 -11.34
N HIS A 89 18.81 -1.27 -11.11
CA HIS A 89 19.70 -1.93 -12.07
C HIS A 89 18.91 -2.65 -13.16
N SER A 90 17.91 -3.46 -12.77
CA SER A 90 17.09 -4.19 -13.73
C SER A 90 15.66 -4.36 -13.23
N VAL A 91 14.73 -4.52 -14.19
CA VAL A 91 13.30 -4.78 -13.93
C VAL A 91 12.92 -6.03 -14.70
N SER A 92 12.32 -7.01 -14.01
CA SER A 92 12.03 -8.33 -14.58
C SER A 92 10.59 -8.50 -15.06
N PHE A 93 9.66 -7.62 -14.66
CA PHE A 93 8.23 -7.74 -14.92
C PHE A 93 7.61 -6.44 -15.38
N LEU A 94 6.49 -6.56 -16.11
CA LEU A 94 5.64 -5.46 -16.53
C LEU A 94 4.37 -5.39 -15.65
N PRO A 95 3.72 -4.21 -15.58
CA PRO A 95 2.39 -4.12 -14.98
C PRO A 95 1.41 -5.11 -15.63
N GLY A 96 0.72 -5.92 -14.82
CA GLY A 96 -0.17 -6.97 -15.27
C GLY A 96 0.44 -8.37 -15.31
N ASP A 97 1.75 -8.52 -15.19
CA ASP A 97 2.40 -9.83 -15.12
C ASP A 97 2.13 -10.53 -13.79
N TYR A 98 2.06 -11.85 -13.84
CA TYR A 98 1.91 -12.69 -12.66
C TYR A 98 3.27 -13.05 -12.07
N VAL A 99 3.41 -12.85 -10.75
CA VAL A 99 4.61 -13.19 -9.99
C VAL A 99 4.30 -14.19 -8.89
N ARG A 100 5.28 -15.04 -8.58
CA ARG A 100 5.23 -15.96 -7.45
C ARG A 100 5.92 -15.35 -6.23
N LYS A 101 5.48 -15.74 -5.05
CA LYS A 101 6.16 -15.39 -3.80
C LYS A 101 7.65 -15.72 -3.88
N ASN A 102 8.49 -14.80 -3.39
CA ASN A 102 9.96 -14.84 -3.44
C ASN A 102 10.59 -14.69 -4.84
N GLN A 103 9.81 -14.45 -5.88
CA GLN A 103 10.34 -14.15 -7.21
C GLN A 103 10.88 -12.72 -7.26
N VAL A 104 12.04 -12.52 -7.88
CA VAL A 104 12.71 -11.21 -7.98
C VAL A 104 11.95 -10.34 -8.97
N ILE A 105 11.48 -9.19 -8.53
CA ILE A 105 10.76 -8.21 -9.36
C ILE A 105 11.74 -7.23 -10.01
N LEU A 106 12.67 -6.73 -9.22
CA LEU A 106 13.72 -5.83 -9.67
C LEU A 106 14.97 -5.98 -8.82
N THR A 107 16.08 -5.45 -9.31
CA THR A 107 17.34 -5.38 -8.58
C THR A 107 17.78 -3.94 -8.43
N LEU A 108 18.39 -3.63 -7.29
CA LEU A 108 18.89 -2.29 -6.95
C LEU A 108 20.42 -2.30 -6.80
N GLU A 109 21.03 -1.21 -7.18
CA GLU A 109 22.42 -0.88 -6.87
C GLU A 109 22.47 0.04 -5.66
N ASN A 110 23.22 -0.38 -4.64
CA ASN A 110 23.48 0.45 -3.47
C ASN A 110 24.84 0.07 -2.86
N PRO A 111 25.79 1.04 -2.76
CA PRO A 111 27.10 0.81 -2.12
C PRO A 111 26.98 0.44 -0.63
N GLU A 112 25.98 0.95 0.09
CA GLU A 112 25.76 0.62 1.51
C GLU A 112 25.38 -0.84 1.70
N PHE A 113 24.67 -1.43 0.73
CA PHE A 113 24.36 -2.85 0.73
C PHE A 113 25.63 -3.72 0.66
N ILE A 114 26.60 -3.31 -0.15
CA ILE A 114 27.90 -3.99 -0.25
C ILE A 114 28.68 -3.83 1.06
N ALA A 115 28.72 -2.61 1.62
CA ALA A 115 29.39 -2.31 2.89
C ALA A 115 28.79 -3.10 4.08
N LEU A 116 27.47 -3.27 4.11
CA LEU A 116 26.79 -4.06 5.14
C LEU A 116 27.19 -5.54 5.07
N GLN A 117 27.28 -6.11 3.87
CA GLN A 117 27.73 -7.49 3.68
C GLN A 117 29.20 -7.68 4.13
N GLN A 118 30.07 -6.73 3.78
CA GLN A 118 31.45 -6.72 4.25
C GLN A 118 31.52 -6.63 5.78
N THR A 119 30.74 -5.74 6.40
CA THR A 119 30.68 -5.60 7.86
C THR A 119 30.31 -6.92 8.53
N TRP A 120 29.37 -7.67 7.98
CA TRP A 120 28.98 -8.97 8.50
C TRP A 120 30.12 -10.01 8.36
N LEU A 121 30.78 -10.08 7.19
CA LEU A 121 31.87 -11.01 6.94
C LEU A 121 33.06 -10.75 7.89
N ASP A 122 33.42 -9.48 8.09
CA ASP A 122 34.49 -9.07 9.01
C ASP A 122 34.15 -9.45 10.46
N ALA A 123 32.88 -9.15 10.87
CA ALA A 123 32.41 -9.50 12.20
C ALA A 123 32.37 -11.01 12.42
N ALA A 124 32.02 -11.80 11.40
CA ALA A 124 32.01 -13.27 11.48
C ALA A 124 33.42 -13.83 11.69
N ALA A 125 34.40 -13.37 10.91
CA ALA A 125 35.78 -13.79 11.04
C ALA A 125 36.38 -13.42 12.42
N GLN A 126 36.14 -12.20 12.89
CA GLN A 126 36.59 -11.74 14.20
C GLN A 126 35.90 -12.47 15.34
N THR A 127 34.59 -12.76 15.23
CA THR A 127 33.85 -13.48 16.26
C THR A 127 34.41 -14.90 16.43
N GLU A 128 34.71 -15.61 15.33
CA GLU A 128 35.32 -16.94 15.37
C GLU A 128 36.70 -16.91 16.05
N PHE A 129 37.51 -15.92 15.75
CA PHE A 129 38.84 -15.77 16.39
C PHE A 129 38.70 -15.52 17.89
N LEU A 130 37.86 -14.55 18.30
CA LEU A 130 37.65 -14.18 19.70
C LEU A 130 36.98 -15.28 20.51
N GLU A 131 36.13 -16.10 19.91
CA GLU A 131 35.55 -17.28 20.55
C GLU A 131 36.62 -18.30 20.93
N LYS A 132 37.52 -18.61 19.99
CA LYS A 132 38.65 -19.52 20.23
C LYS A 132 39.60 -18.95 21.29
N GLU A 133 39.84 -17.65 21.30
CA GLU A 133 40.66 -16.97 22.30
C GLU A 133 40.00 -17.04 23.68
N TYR A 134 38.71 -16.74 23.78
CA TYR A 134 37.97 -16.84 25.05
C TYR A 134 38.01 -18.28 25.60
N LEU A 135 37.74 -19.29 24.76
CA LEU A 135 37.81 -20.72 25.18
C LEU A 135 39.21 -21.07 25.65
N ARG A 136 40.25 -20.60 24.99
CA ARG A 136 41.66 -20.83 25.41
C ARG A 136 41.93 -20.20 26.78
N GLN A 137 41.52 -18.93 27.00
CA GLN A 137 41.69 -18.25 28.27
C GLN A 137 40.86 -18.89 29.39
N GLN A 138 39.68 -19.42 29.08
CA GLN A 138 38.85 -20.16 30.03
C GLN A 138 39.55 -21.43 30.51
N ASN A 139 40.10 -22.22 29.57
CA ASN A 139 40.83 -23.42 29.90
C ASN A 139 42.11 -23.13 30.72
N LEU A 140 42.85 -22.04 30.40
CA LEU A 140 44.04 -21.66 31.17
C LEU A 140 43.66 -21.19 32.57
N ALA A 141 42.56 -20.47 32.74
CA ALA A 141 42.09 -20.01 34.03
C ALA A 141 41.66 -21.17 34.97
N SER A 142 41.09 -22.24 34.40
CA SER A 142 40.71 -23.43 35.16
C SER A 142 41.91 -24.24 35.69
N HIS A 143 43.10 -24.03 35.11
CA HIS A 143 44.35 -24.65 35.53
C HIS A 143 45.27 -23.73 36.29
N GLU A 144 44.75 -22.64 36.85
CA GLU A 144 45.48 -21.56 37.57
C GLU A 144 46.61 -20.89 36.77
N ALA A 145 46.70 -21.16 35.48
CA ALA A 145 47.74 -20.63 34.58
C ALA A 145 47.46 -19.26 33.99
N ALA A 146 46.23 -18.70 34.17
CA ALA A 146 45.83 -17.40 33.65
C ALA A 146 45.10 -16.56 34.68
N SER A 147 45.22 -15.22 34.53
CA SER A 147 44.46 -14.28 35.35
C SER A 147 42.97 -14.29 35.00
N GLN A 148 42.10 -14.37 35.99
CA GLN A 148 40.65 -14.20 35.88
C GLN A 148 40.27 -12.94 35.09
N LYS A 149 41.07 -11.86 35.25
CA LYS A 149 40.89 -10.60 34.51
C LYS A 149 41.01 -10.80 33.01
N ARG A 150 41.99 -11.59 32.52
CA ARG A 150 42.16 -11.88 31.07
C ARG A 150 41.02 -12.68 30.51
N MET A 151 40.54 -13.67 31.24
CA MET A 151 39.38 -14.46 30.83
C MET A 151 38.09 -13.59 30.74
N GLN A 152 37.88 -12.69 31.70
CA GLN A 152 36.74 -11.77 31.66
C GLN A 152 36.86 -10.77 30.51
N GLN A 153 38.05 -10.28 30.22
CA GLN A 153 38.30 -9.37 29.10
C GLN A 153 38.04 -10.05 27.76
N SER A 154 38.61 -11.23 27.53
CA SER A 154 38.39 -12.01 26.27
C SER A 154 36.91 -12.37 26.08
N LYS A 155 36.19 -12.67 27.17
CA LYS A 155 34.76 -12.90 27.15
C LYS A 155 33.99 -11.65 26.70
N ALA A 156 34.35 -10.48 27.25
CA ALA A 156 33.70 -9.20 26.91
C ALA A 156 33.93 -8.82 25.43
N GLU A 157 35.14 -9.02 24.93
CA GLU A 157 35.52 -8.80 23.53
C GLU A 157 34.75 -9.73 22.59
N TYR A 158 34.68 -11.02 22.91
CA TYR A 158 33.88 -11.98 22.16
C TYR A 158 32.40 -11.60 22.10
N LEU A 159 31.78 -11.29 23.27
CA LEU A 159 30.37 -10.93 23.32
C LEU A 159 30.06 -9.62 22.57
N SER A 160 30.97 -8.66 22.64
CA SER A 160 30.84 -7.40 21.89
C SER A 160 30.84 -7.64 20.38
N MET A 161 31.77 -8.47 19.89
CA MET A 161 31.85 -8.78 18.46
C MET A 161 30.68 -9.64 17.99
N LYS A 162 30.26 -10.61 18.81
CA LYS A 162 29.05 -11.40 18.54
C LYS A 162 27.81 -10.53 18.40
N SER A 163 27.64 -9.52 19.27
CA SER A 163 26.52 -8.57 19.15
C SER A 163 26.55 -7.79 17.83
N ARG A 164 27.74 -7.40 17.36
CA ARG A 164 27.89 -6.73 16.05
C ARG A 164 27.54 -7.67 14.89
N LEU A 165 27.99 -8.91 14.96
CA LEU A 165 27.67 -9.97 13.99
C LEU A 165 26.14 -10.17 13.89
N ASP A 166 25.50 -10.35 15.05
CA ASP A 166 24.07 -10.58 15.14
C ASP A 166 23.26 -9.36 14.61
N ALA A 167 23.72 -8.15 14.91
CA ALA A 167 23.08 -6.93 14.40
C ALA A 167 23.20 -6.80 12.87
N ALA A 168 24.38 -7.04 12.31
CA ALA A 168 24.57 -7.03 10.85
C ALA A 168 23.78 -8.14 10.16
N ALA A 169 23.67 -9.33 10.76
CA ALA A 169 22.82 -10.41 10.27
C ALA A 169 21.34 -10.05 10.25
N ALA A 170 20.84 -9.37 11.31
CA ALA A 170 19.47 -8.90 11.38
C ALA A 170 19.17 -7.83 10.30
N GLN A 171 20.09 -6.92 10.04
CA GLN A 171 19.93 -5.94 8.96
C GLN A 171 19.89 -6.59 7.58
N LEU A 172 20.75 -7.57 7.32
CA LEU A 172 20.72 -8.35 6.06
C LEU A 172 19.42 -9.13 5.90
N LEU A 173 18.89 -9.71 6.99
CA LEU A 173 17.63 -10.44 6.98
C LEU A 173 16.44 -9.53 6.61
N ILE A 174 16.39 -8.29 7.10
CA ILE A 174 15.39 -7.30 6.73
C ILE A 174 15.42 -7.01 5.22
N LEU A 175 16.61 -7.04 4.63
CA LEU A 175 16.81 -6.89 3.18
C LEU A 175 16.53 -8.18 2.40
N GLY A 176 16.10 -9.26 3.07
CA GLY A 176 15.82 -10.54 2.45
C GLY A 176 17.05 -11.39 2.09
N VAL A 177 18.20 -11.07 2.67
CA VAL A 177 19.47 -11.78 2.46
C VAL A 177 19.79 -12.66 3.67
N ASP A 178 19.97 -13.95 3.45
CA ASP A 178 20.54 -14.84 4.46
C ASP A 178 22.05 -14.58 4.56
N ALA A 179 22.46 -13.97 5.66
CA ALA A 179 23.85 -13.61 5.90
C ALA A 179 24.81 -14.82 5.79
N ARG A 180 24.41 -16.01 6.22
CA ARG A 180 25.24 -17.23 6.11
C ARG A 180 25.56 -17.60 4.68
N SER A 181 24.69 -17.26 3.75
CA SER A 181 24.90 -17.53 2.32
C SER A 181 26.10 -16.76 1.75
N LEU A 182 26.50 -15.63 2.39
CA LEU A 182 27.64 -14.82 1.95
C LEU A 182 28.99 -15.55 2.08
N GLN A 183 29.11 -16.46 3.03
CA GLN A 183 30.35 -17.25 3.18
C GLN A 183 30.60 -18.21 2.00
N THR A 184 29.53 -18.64 1.33
CA THR A 184 29.62 -19.58 0.21
C THR A 184 29.49 -18.92 -1.15
N LYS A 185 28.61 -17.89 -1.26
CA LYS A 185 28.31 -17.21 -2.53
C LYS A 185 29.14 -15.93 -2.75
N GLY A 186 29.77 -15.41 -1.68
CA GLY A 186 30.45 -14.12 -1.71
C GLY A 186 29.50 -12.93 -1.65
N ILE A 187 30.06 -11.73 -1.77
CA ILE A 187 29.32 -10.47 -1.75
C ILE A 187 28.46 -10.35 -3.01
N GLN A 188 27.17 -10.04 -2.82
CA GLN A 188 26.23 -9.82 -3.90
C GLN A 188 26.23 -8.33 -4.27
N PRO A 189 26.45 -7.99 -5.57
CA PRO A 189 26.51 -6.58 -5.98
C PRO A 189 25.14 -5.88 -5.99
N TYR A 190 24.06 -6.64 -6.16
CA TYR A 190 22.71 -6.11 -6.32
C TYR A 190 21.78 -6.59 -5.21
N LEU A 191 20.95 -5.69 -4.70
CA LEU A 191 19.89 -6.02 -3.78
C LEU A 191 18.66 -6.49 -4.55
N GLU A 192 18.21 -7.72 -4.31
CA GLU A 192 17.04 -8.31 -4.95
C GLU A 192 15.75 -7.94 -4.19
N ILE A 193 14.83 -7.26 -4.88
CA ILE A 193 13.50 -6.98 -4.36
C ILE A 193 12.53 -8.06 -4.82
N LYS A 194 11.96 -8.79 -3.86
CA LYS A 194 11.15 -9.99 -4.10
C LYS A 194 9.67 -9.76 -3.80
N ALA A 195 8.82 -10.48 -4.54
CA ALA A 195 7.39 -10.51 -4.29
C ALA A 195 7.08 -11.13 -2.92
N PRO A 196 6.31 -10.48 -2.03
CA PRO A 196 5.94 -11.04 -0.72
C PRO A 196 4.82 -12.07 -0.80
N LEU A 197 4.03 -12.05 -1.88
CA LEU A 197 2.92 -12.96 -2.13
C LEU A 197 2.83 -13.32 -3.62
N ASN A 198 2.02 -14.35 -3.94
CA ASN A 198 1.68 -14.67 -5.32
C ASN A 198 0.63 -13.70 -5.83
N GLY A 199 0.79 -13.17 -7.04
CA GLY A 199 -0.22 -12.23 -7.56
C GLY A 199 0.21 -11.51 -8.82
N TYR A 200 -0.52 -10.47 -9.14
CA TYR A 200 -0.28 -9.64 -10.32
C TYR A 200 0.37 -8.33 -9.91
N VAL A 201 1.41 -7.94 -10.62
CA VAL A 201 2.09 -6.65 -10.43
C VAL A 201 1.21 -5.53 -10.96
N THR A 202 1.00 -4.50 -10.14
CA THR A 202 0.20 -3.31 -10.49
C THR A 202 0.88 -2.04 -9.99
N ASN A 203 0.41 -0.87 -10.40
CA ASN A 203 0.90 0.44 -9.95
C ASN A 203 2.43 0.59 -10.03
N MET A 204 3.06 -0.01 -11.04
CA MET A 204 4.51 -0.02 -11.19
C MET A 204 4.98 1.30 -11.80
N ASN A 205 5.70 2.11 -11.03
CA ASN A 205 6.30 3.36 -11.47
C ASN A 205 7.84 3.27 -11.45
N VAL A 206 8.37 2.33 -12.22
CA VAL A 206 9.78 1.95 -12.21
C VAL A 206 10.35 1.97 -13.63
N ASN A 207 11.56 2.49 -13.75
CA ASN A 207 12.39 2.34 -14.94
C ASN A 207 13.85 2.13 -14.53
N VAL A 208 14.63 1.52 -15.37
CA VAL A 208 16.08 1.31 -15.17
C VAL A 208 16.78 2.66 -14.98
N GLY A 209 17.64 2.76 -13.97
CA GLY A 209 18.35 3.98 -13.60
C GLY A 209 17.57 4.93 -12.68
N LYS A 210 16.27 4.71 -12.43
CA LYS A 210 15.53 5.51 -11.45
C LYS A 210 16.05 5.23 -10.04
N TYR A 211 16.29 6.30 -9.29
CA TYR A 211 16.66 6.20 -7.88
C TYR A 211 15.42 6.24 -7.00
N PHE A 212 15.36 5.36 -6.01
CA PHE A 212 14.31 5.31 -4.99
C PHE A 212 14.89 5.55 -3.62
N ASN A 213 14.15 6.29 -2.80
CA ASN A 213 14.47 6.49 -1.39
C ASN A 213 13.87 5.39 -0.50
N VAL A 214 14.36 5.29 0.72
CA VAL A 214 13.80 4.40 1.74
C VAL A 214 12.32 4.73 1.99
N GLY A 215 11.47 3.70 2.03
CA GLY A 215 10.03 3.84 2.24
C GLY A 215 9.23 4.22 1.01
N GLU A 216 9.85 4.53 -0.12
CA GLU A 216 9.16 4.87 -1.36
C GLU A 216 8.51 3.61 -1.97
N PRO A 217 7.22 3.68 -2.39
CA PRO A 217 6.54 2.55 -3.02
C PRO A 217 7.05 2.35 -4.45
N VAL A 218 7.32 1.11 -4.79
CA VAL A 218 7.84 0.68 -6.09
C VAL A 218 6.72 0.15 -6.97
N CYS A 219 5.94 -0.78 -6.44
CA CYS A 219 4.79 -1.39 -7.10
C CYS A 219 3.90 -2.06 -6.06
N ASP A 220 2.72 -2.47 -6.50
CA ASP A 220 1.81 -3.32 -5.73
C ASP A 220 1.78 -4.72 -6.32
N VAL A 221 1.57 -5.72 -5.46
CA VAL A 221 1.25 -7.10 -5.86
C VAL A 221 -0.09 -7.45 -5.26
N ILE A 222 -1.03 -7.88 -6.12
CA ILE A 222 -2.40 -8.22 -5.72
C ILE A 222 -2.72 -9.67 -6.06
N ASP A 223 -3.27 -10.40 -5.08
CA ASP A 223 -3.85 -11.73 -5.31
C ASP A 223 -5.36 -11.58 -5.56
N LYS A 224 -5.80 -12.00 -6.75
CA LYS A 224 -7.22 -11.90 -7.17
C LYS A 224 -8.05 -13.13 -6.80
N GLN A 225 -7.52 -14.09 -6.04
CA GLN A 225 -8.22 -15.35 -5.77
C GLN A 225 -9.44 -15.20 -4.86
N ALA A 226 -9.45 -14.21 -3.97
CA ALA A 226 -10.57 -13.98 -3.07
C ALA A 226 -10.95 -12.49 -3.00
N PRO A 227 -11.51 -11.92 -4.08
CA PRO A 227 -11.99 -10.55 -4.09
C PRO A 227 -13.17 -10.39 -3.13
N MET A 228 -13.34 -9.17 -2.65
CA MET A 228 -14.46 -8.76 -1.81
C MET A 228 -15.24 -7.63 -2.45
N LEU A 229 -16.49 -7.47 -2.05
CA LEU A 229 -17.29 -6.29 -2.33
C LEU A 229 -17.11 -5.32 -1.16
N GLN A 230 -16.85 -4.07 -1.48
CA GLN A 230 -17.01 -2.96 -0.55
C GLN A 230 -18.26 -2.20 -0.98
N LEU A 231 -19.33 -2.36 -0.24
CA LEU A 231 -20.63 -1.76 -0.54
C LEU A 231 -20.86 -0.58 0.39
N THR A 232 -21.63 0.39 -0.09
CA THR A 232 -22.07 1.53 0.69
C THR A 232 -23.52 1.32 1.11
N ALA A 233 -23.77 1.17 2.41
CA ALA A 233 -25.08 1.13 3.00
C ALA A 233 -25.38 2.46 3.69
N TYR A 234 -26.65 2.85 3.73
CA TYR A 234 -27.10 4.02 4.47
C TYR A 234 -27.61 3.62 5.85
N GLU A 235 -27.53 4.53 6.81
CA GLU A 235 -27.95 4.31 8.21
C GLU A 235 -29.37 3.72 8.30
N LYS A 236 -30.28 4.18 7.48
CA LYS A 236 -31.70 3.69 7.42
C LYS A 236 -31.86 2.23 6.97
N ASP A 237 -30.84 1.64 6.35
CA ASP A 237 -30.89 0.29 5.80
C ASP A 237 -30.06 -0.72 6.61
N LEU A 238 -29.38 -0.26 7.67
CA LEU A 238 -28.53 -1.10 8.51
C LEU A 238 -29.30 -2.20 9.22
N ASP A 239 -30.48 -1.90 9.74
CA ASP A 239 -31.34 -2.87 10.45
C ASP A 239 -31.74 -4.08 9.56
N LYS A 240 -31.57 -3.95 8.26
CA LYS A 240 -31.89 -4.99 7.27
C LYS A 240 -30.71 -5.89 6.94
N LEU A 241 -29.48 -5.51 7.38
CA LEU A 241 -28.23 -6.18 7.06
C LEU A 241 -27.68 -6.90 8.28
N ASN A 242 -27.39 -8.19 8.11
CA ASN A 242 -26.73 -9.00 9.11
C ASN A 242 -25.51 -9.71 8.53
N VAL A 243 -24.45 -9.87 9.32
CA VAL A 243 -23.33 -10.71 8.93
C VAL A 243 -23.84 -12.13 8.66
N GLY A 244 -23.45 -12.69 7.53
CA GLY A 244 -23.94 -13.97 7.02
C GLY A 244 -25.02 -13.86 5.95
N ASP A 245 -25.59 -12.68 5.72
CA ASP A 245 -26.58 -12.47 4.66
C ASP A 245 -26.00 -12.79 3.28
N ARG A 246 -26.78 -13.48 2.47
CA ARG A 246 -26.46 -13.71 1.05
C ARG A 246 -26.82 -12.48 0.23
N MET A 247 -25.90 -12.08 -0.60
CA MET A 247 -26.04 -10.93 -1.49
C MET A 247 -25.94 -11.41 -2.94
N GLU A 248 -26.83 -10.94 -3.78
CA GLU A 248 -26.73 -11.06 -5.23
C GLU A 248 -26.17 -9.75 -5.78
N PHE A 249 -25.19 -9.82 -6.69
CA PHE A 249 -24.60 -8.62 -7.25
C PHE A 249 -24.33 -8.74 -8.74
N HIS A 250 -24.32 -7.59 -9.39
CA HIS A 250 -23.93 -7.41 -10.80
C HIS A 250 -22.66 -6.56 -10.85
N VAL A 251 -21.77 -6.89 -11.78
CA VAL A 251 -20.56 -6.12 -12.05
C VAL A 251 -20.76 -5.29 -13.31
N ASN A 252 -20.57 -3.99 -13.21
CA ASN A 252 -20.67 -3.12 -14.38
C ASN A 252 -19.61 -3.50 -15.43
N GLY A 253 -20.06 -3.72 -16.67
CA GLY A 253 -19.18 -4.14 -17.77
C GLY A 253 -19.09 -5.65 -17.99
N MET A 254 -19.76 -6.48 -17.18
CA MET A 254 -19.82 -7.95 -17.35
C MET A 254 -21.20 -8.46 -17.79
N GLY A 255 -21.98 -7.61 -18.48
CA GLY A 255 -23.31 -7.98 -18.94
C GLY A 255 -24.34 -8.07 -17.80
N ASN A 256 -25.34 -8.96 -17.96
CA ASN A 256 -26.42 -9.17 -16.99
C ASN A 256 -26.17 -10.37 -16.05
N GLU A 257 -24.94 -10.83 -15.95
CA GLU A 257 -24.63 -11.95 -15.06
C GLU A 257 -24.82 -11.56 -13.60
N THR A 258 -25.45 -12.45 -12.84
CA THR A 258 -25.65 -12.30 -11.40
C THR A 258 -24.66 -13.18 -10.66
N PHE A 259 -23.97 -12.62 -9.72
CA PHE A 259 -23.00 -13.30 -8.88
C PHE A 259 -23.45 -13.29 -7.42
N GLU A 260 -22.92 -14.22 -6.63
CA GLU A 260 -23.25 -14.34 -5.23
C GLU A 260 -22.07 -13.91 -4.33
N ALA A 261 -22.43 -13.26 -3.23
CA ALA A 261 -21.50 -12.91 -2.16
C ALA A 261 -22.16 -13.12 -0.80
N VAL A 262 -21.34 -13.22 0.25
CA VAL A 262 -21.80 -13.34 1.63
C VAL A 262 -21.27 -12.17 2.42
N LEU A 263 -22.16 -11.49 3.15
CA LEU A 263 -21.82 -10.39 4.03
C LEU A 263 -20.92 -10.90 5.18
N VAL A 264 -19.72 -10.36 5.31
CA VAL A 264 -18.75 -10.81 6.30
C VAL A 264 -18.46 -9.78 7.38
N SER A 265 -18.65 -8.48 7.08
CA SER A 265 -18.39 -7.42 8.04
C SER A 265 -19.17 -6.16 7.70
N ILE A 266 -19.56 -5.44 8.74
CA ILE A 266 -20.13 -4.09 8.66
C ILE A 266 -19.20 -3.18 9.45
N ASP A 267 -18.75 -2.08 8.83
CA ASP A 267 -17.89 -1.09 9.50
C ASP A 267 -18.62 -0.51 10.72
N GLN A 268 -17.89 -0.15 11.74
CA GLN A 268 -18.41 0.45 12.96
C GLN A 268 -18.39 1.99 12.94
N MET A 269 -17.85 2.56 11.86
CA MET A 269 -17.73 4.01 11.67
C MET A 269 -18.68 4.48 10.57
N VAL A 270 -19.49 5.48 10.91
CA VAL A 270 -20.34 6.19 9.95
C VAL A 270 -19.55 7.32 9.30
N ASP A 271 -19.59 7.40 7.99
CA ASP A 271 -19.08 8.55 7.26
C ASP A 271 -20.08 9.73 7.44
N ASN A 272 -19.65 10.75 8.18
CA ASN A 272 -20.49 11.88 8.53
C ASN A 272 -20.86 12.77 7.33
N ALA A 273 -20.11 12.70 6.23
CA ALA A 273 -20.38 13.54 5.05
C ALA A 273 -21.65 13.09 4.31
N ASN A 274 -21.90 11.79 4.27
CA ASN A 274 -23.00 11.21 3.51
C ASN A 274 -23.88 10.23 4.30
N ARG A 275 -23.62 10.10 5.62
CA ARG A 275 -24.29 9.17 6.54
C ARG A 275 -24.32 7.73 6.02
N SER A 276 -23.20 7.31 5.47
CA SER A 276 -23.04 5.97 4.95
C SER A 276 -22.08 5.14 5.80
N ILE A 277 -22.23 3.83 5.70
CA ILE A 277 -21.40 2.83 6.35
C ILE A 277 -20.88 1.88 5.28
N LYS A 278 -19.62 1.50 5.40
CA LYS A 278 -19.02 0.49 4.52
C LYS A 278 -19.41 -0.91 4.99
N VAL A 279 -19.79 -1.72 4.04
CA VAL A 279 -20.21 -3.11 4.25
C VAL A 279 -19.39 -4.00 3.36
N TYR A 280 -18.84 -5.07 3.90
CA TYR A 280 -17.93 -5.95 3.20
C TYR A 280 -18.56 -7.32 2.98
N ALA A 281 -18.60 -7.77 1.73
CA ALA A 281 -19.09 -9.09 1.38
C ALA A 281 -18.04 -9.88 0.61
N ARG A 282 -17.89 -11.16 0.94
CA ARG A 282 -16.98 -12.07 0.26
C ARG A 282 -17.67 -12.67 -0.95
N VAL A 283 -17.03 -12.60 -2.10
CA VAL A 283 -17.50 -13.23 -3.34
C VAL A 283 -17.43 -14.74 -3.21
N ALA A 284 -18.55 -15.44 -3.49
CA ALA A 284 -18.62 -16.90 -3.35
C ALA A 284 -17.83 -17.62 -4.46
N HIS A 285 -17.98 -17.15 -5.70
CA HIS A 285 -17.36 -17.74 -6.88
C HIS A 285 -16.59 -16.67 -7.67
N PRO A 286 -15.28 -16.42 -7.35
CA PRO A 286 -14.48 -15.43 -8.04
C PRO A 286 -14.28 -15.76 -9.51
N GLN A 287 -14.47 -14.78 -10.39
CA GLN A 287 -14.19 -14.90 -11.82
C GLN A 287 -12.81 -14.35 -12.16
N LYS A 288 -12.17 -14.90 -13.19
CA LYS A 288 -10.85 -14.45 -13.65
C LYS A 288 -10.84 -13.01 -14.13
N ASP A 289 -11.97 -12.55 -14.65
CA ASP A 289 -12.16 -11.23 -15.23
C ASP A 289 -12.48 -10.15 -14.19
N PHE A 290 -12.69 -10.53 -12.93
CA PHE A 290 -12.85 -9.57 -11.86
C PHE A 290 -11.58 -8.77 -11.67
N ARG A 291 -11.72 -7.45 -11.65
CA ARG A 291 -10.63 -6.51 -11.40
C ARG A 291 -10.99 -5.60 -10.24
N PRO A 292 -10.08 -5.35 -9.31
CA PRO A 292 -10.27 -4.35 -8.26
C PRO A 292 -10.64 -2.99 -8.87
N GLY A 293 -11.56 -2.29 -8.23
CA GLY A 293 -12.07 -1.02 -8.74
C GLY A 293 -13.29 -1.11 -9.65
N MET A 294 -13.70 -2.31 -10.10
CA MET A 294 -14.95 -2.45 -10.86
C MET A 294 -16.15 -2.09 -9.99
N TYR A 295 -17.07 -1.29 -10.54
CA TYR A 295 -18.32 -0.93 -9.87
C TYR A 295 -19.28 -2.12 -9.83
N VAL A 296 -19.94 -2.25 -8.69
CA VAL A 296 -20.91 -3.29 -8.44
C VAL A 296 -22.21 -2.71 -7.88
N SER A 297 -23.32 -3.37 -8.19
CA SER A 297 -24.61 -3.14 -7.55
C SER A 297 -25.08 -4.45 -6.94
N ALA A 298 -25.33 -4.44 -5.64
CA ALA A 298 -25.70 -5.62 -4.88
C ALA A 298 -27.06 -5.44 -4.19
N ARG A 299 -27.78 -6.53 -4.00
CA ARG A 299 -29.01 -6.59 -3.22
C ARG A 299 -28.98 -7.82 -2.32
N LYS A 300 -29.72 -7.76 -1.21
CA LYS A 300 -29.91 -8.93 -0.36
C LYS A 300 -30.72 -9.98 -1.13
N SER A 301 -30.23 -11.20 -1.18
CA SER A 301 -30.95 -12.31 -1.80
C SER A 301 -32.19 -12.66 -0.97
N ALA A 302 -33.32 -12.84 -1.65
CA ALA A 302 -34.58 -13.28 -1.02
C ALA A 302 -34.54 -14.75 -0.58
N LYS A 303 -33.55 -15.53 -1.04
CA LYS A 303 -33.37 -16.93 -0.66
C LYS A 303 -32.57 -17.04 0.64
N ASN A 304 -33.28 -16.98 1.78
CA ASN A 304 -32.81 -17.49 3.04
C ASN A 304 -33.33 -18.91 3.21
N GLU A 305 -32.56 -19.88 2.79
CA GLU A 305 -32.68 -21.27 3.30
C GLU A 305 -31.28 -21.89 3.31
#